data_5185eb61fdef7eeb62517f0844a15366
#
_entry.id   5185eb61fdef7eeb62517f0844a15366
#
_cell.length_a   1.000
_cell.length_b   1.000
_cell.length_c   1.000
_cell.angle_alpha   90.00
_cell.angle_beta   90.00
_cell.angle_gamma   90.00
#
_symmetry.space_group_name_H-M   'P 1'
#
loop_
_entity.id
_entity.type
_entity.pdbx_description
1 polymer ?
#
loop_
_entity_poly.entity_id
_entity_poly.type
_entity_poly.pdbx_seq_one_letter_code
_entity_poly.pdbx_strand_id
1 'polypeptide(L)'
;MAACIRRSASGRSWLEKTLWGLRDQEAGWIGAQIRNRNGTHDLGPLQVNSWWVTRIAAKIGREPTVVRYWLTHDACFNVDAARWIFLSALASTGDYWKAIGLYHSPTEWRRRRYAASVADRLAERFGSQIFDAPDQNERASP
;
A
#
# COMPACT_ATOMS: atom_id res chain seq x y z
N MET A 1 -12.42 -6.49 3.29
CA MET A 1 -10.98 -6.22 3.01
C MET A 1 -10.43 -7.16 1.93
N ALA A 2 -10.44 -8.45 2.11
CA ALA A 2 -9.89 -9.41 1.13
C ALA A 2 -10.41 -9.23 -0.30
N ALA A 3 -11.72 -9.05 -0.48
CA ALA A 3 -12.31 -8.81 -1.80
C ALA A 3 -11.81 -7.51 -2.45
N CYS A 4 -11.63 -6.44 -1.67
CA CYS A 4 -11.10 -5.18 -2.16
C CYS A 4 -9.64 -5.34 -2.64
N ILE A 5 -8.81 -6.00 -1.86
CA ILE A 5 -7.40 -6.25 -2.19
C ILE A 5 -7.30 -7.10 -3.46
N ARG A 6 -8.05 -8.20 -3.54
CA ARG A 6 -8.07 -9.10 -4.70
C ARG A 6 -8.47 -8.37 -5.97
N ARG A 7 -9.56 -7.60 -5.91
CA ARG A 7 -10.04 -6.79 -7.03
C ARG A 7 -9.02 -5.76 -7.46
N SER A 8 -8.44 -5.05 -6.51
CA SER A 8 -7.44 -4.01 -6.77
C SER A 8 -6.16 -4.57 -7.40
N ALA A 9 -5.75 -5.78 -7.00
CA ALA A 9 -4.58 -6.46 -7.56
C ALA A 9 -4.78 -6.93 -9.01
N SER A 10 -6.02 -7.07 -9.47
CA SER A 10 -6.36 -7.44 -10.86
C SER A 10 -5.62 -8.70 -11.36
N GLY A 11 -5.61 -9.77 -10.56
CA GLY A 11 -4.97 -11.05 -10.90
C GLY A 11 -3.45 -11.10 -10.73
N ARG A 12 -2.82 -10.01 -10.30
CA ARG A 12 -1.37 -9.96 -10.05
C ARG A 12 -1.07 -10.41 -8.63
N SER A 13 -0.63 -11.66 -8.46
CA SER A 13 -0.35 -12.26 -7.15
C SER A 13 0.64 -11.44 -6.30
N TRP A 14 1.72 -10.96 -6.91
CA TRP A 14 2.71 -10.14 -6.21
C TRP A 14 2.12 -8.83 -5.67
N LEU A 15 1.20 -8.21 -6.41
CA LEU A 15 0.53 -6.97 -6.00
C LEU A 15 -0.49 -7.22 -4.89
N GLU A 16 -1.23 -8.33 -4.98
CA GLU A 16 -2.14 -8.75 -3.91
C GLU A 16 -1.39 -8.95 -2.60
N LYS A 17 -0.27 -9.67 -2.63
CA LYS A 17 0.61 -9.87 -1.47
C LYS A 17 1.15 -8.54 -0.93
N THR A 18 1.59 -7.65 -1.81
CA THR A 18 2.07 -6.31 -1.43
C THR A 18 1.00 -5.53 -0.67
N LEU A 19 -0.22 -5.49 -1.19
CA LEU A 19 -1.33 -4.77 -0.55
C LEU A 19 -1.68 -5.37 0.83
N TRP A 20 -1.59 -6.68 0.99
CA TRP A 20 -1.74 -7.32 2.29
C TRP A 20 -0.60 -6.93 3.26
N GLY A 21 0.63 -6.88 2.78
CA GLY A 21 1.78 -6.44 3.58
C GLY A 21 1.62 -5.01 4.09
N LEU A 22 1.22 -4.10 3.22
CA LEU A 22 0.91 -2.71 3.59
C LEU A 22 -0.24 -2.64 4.58
N ARG A 23 -1.33 -3.36 4.33
CA ARG A 23 -2.49 -3.41 5.23
C ARG A 23 -2.10 -3.90 6.62
N ASP A 24 -1.33 -4.95 6.71
CA ASP A 24 -0.92 -5.55 7.99
C ASP A 24 0.07 -4.63 8.74
N GLN A 25 0.93 -3.95 8.02
CA GLN A 25 1.86 -2.99 8.61
C GLN A 25 1.13 -1.76 9.13
N GLU A 26 0.23 -1.19 8.37
CA GLU A 26 -0.52 0.01 8.74
C GLU A 26 -1.57 -0.26 9.81
N ALA A 27 -2.20 -1.43 9.76
CA ALA A 27 -3.18 -1.91 10.75
C ALA A 27 -4.31 -0.91 11.07
N GLY A 28 -4.67 -0.07 10.11
CA GLY A 28 -5.77 0.87 10.24
C GLY A 28 -7.14 0.18 10.16
N TRP A 29 -8.19 0.94 10.33
CA TRP A 29 -9.58 0.46 10.27
C TRP A 29 -10.48 1.42 9.48
N ILE A 30 -11.66 0.96 9.09
CA ILE A 30 -12.66 1.82 8.46
C ILE A 30 -13.08 2.91 9.44
N GLY A 31 -12.98 4.17 9.03
CA GLY A 31 -13.24 5.32 9.87
C GLY A 31 -12.02 5.92 10.55
N ALA A 32 -10.84 5.29 10.42
CA ALA A 32 -9.61 5.79 11.04
C ALA A 32 -9.20 7.16 10.47
N GLN A 33 -8.88 8.09 11.39
CA GLN A 33 -8.28 9.39 11.09
C GLN A 33 -7.25 9.71 12.16
N ILE A 34 -6.03 9.24 11.97
CA ILE A 34 -4.96 9.35 12.95
C ILE A 34 -4.16 10.62 12.68
N ARG A 35 -4.19 11.56 13.62
CA ARG A 35 -3.46 12.83 13.47
C ARG A 35 -1.96 12.65 13.66
N ASN A 36 -1.18 13.20 12.73
CA ASN A 36 0.27 13.28 12.79
C ASN A 36 0.74 14.61 13.36
N ARG A 37 1.99 14.66 13.82
CA ARG A 37 2.60 15.89 14.38
C ARG A 37 2.65 17.04 13.39
N ASN A 38 2.77 16.76 12.09
CA ASN A 38 2.80 17.77 11.02
C ASN A 38 1.40 18.30 10.63
N GLY A 39 0.34 17.88 11.34
CA GLY A 39 -1.05 18.29 11.07
C GLY A 39 -1.77 17.46 10.01
N THR A 40 -1.10 16.56 9.32
CA THR A 40 -1.77 15.60 8.42
C THR A 40 -2.45 14.49 9.22
N HIS A 41 -3.29 13.71 8.54
CA HIS A 41 -3.94 12.53 9.12
C HIS A 41 -3.67 11.32 8.23
N ASP A 42 -3.57 10.16 8.86
CA ASP A 42 -3.56 8.87 8.16
C ASP A 42 -4.96 8.30 8.18
N LEU A 43 -5.49 7.96 7.01
CA LEU A 43 -6.90 7.69 6.76
C LEU A 43 -7.14 6.22 6.39
N GLY A 44 -8.11 5.61 7.08
CA GLY A 44 -8.67 4.32 6.73
C GLY A 44 -7.73 3.12 6.94
N PRO A 45 -8.08 1.95 6.37
CA PRO A 45 -7.40 0.68 6.65
C PRO A 45 -5.91 0.62 6.29
N LEU A 46 -5.48 1.23 5.19
CA LEU A 46 -4.08 1.30 4.77
C LEU A 46 -3.43 2.65 5.09
N GLN A 47 -4.05 3.43 5.96
CA GLN A 47 -3.49 4.67 6.52
C GLN A 47 -2.95 5.62 5.45
N VAL A 48 -3.74 5.86 4.41
CA VAL A 48 -3.40 6.81 3.35
C VAL A 48 -3.31 8.22 3.93
N ASN A 49 -2.15 8.87 3.80
CA ASN A 49 -1.94 10.19 4.35
C ASN A 49 -2.81 11.24 3.64
N SER A 50 -3.38 12.17 4.41
CA SER A 50 -4.27 13.21 3.90
C SER A 50 -3.60 14.17 2.91
N TRP A 51 -2.26 14.21 2.85
CA TRP A 51 -1.52 14.91 1.81
C TRP A 51 -1.90 14.47 0.38
N TRP A 52 -2.35 13.22 0.24
CA TRP A 52 -2.79 12.68 -1.05
C TRP A 52 -4.19 13.12 -1.48
N VAL A 53 -5.01 13.63 -0.55
CA VAL A 53 -6.42 13.96 -0.81
C VAL A 53 -6.60 14.88 -2.01
N THR A 54 -5.92 16.02 -2.04
CA THR A 54 -6.03 16.99 -3.15
C THR A 54 -5.51 16.42 -4.47
N ARG A 55 -4.47 15.60 -4.42
CA ARG A 55 -3.89 14.96 -5.61
C ARG A 55 -4.80 13.91 -6.21
N ILE A 56 -5.38 13.06 -5.38
CA ILE A 56 -6.36 12.07 -5.81
C ILE A 56 -7.61 12.77 -6.34
N ALA A 57 -8.10 13.79 -5.64
CA ALA A 57 -9.27 14.57 -6.04
C ALA A 57 -9.08 15.18 -7.44
N ALA A 58 -7.94 15.78 -7.70
CA ALA A 58 -7.60 16.34 -9.01
C ALA A 58 -7.55 15.26 -10.10
N LYS A 59 -6.97 14.09 -9.77
CA LYS A 59 -6.84 12.96 -10.72
C LYS A 59 -8.19 12.39 -11.15
N ILE A 60 -9.12 12.26 -10.21
CA ILE A 60 -10.43 11.61 -10.48
C ILE A 60 -11.58 12.62 -10.71
N GLY A 61 -11.30 13.92 -10.65
CA GLY A 61 -12.30 14.98 -10.87
C GLY A 61 -13.38 15.02 -9.79
N ARG A 62 -13.00 14.90 -8.53
CA ARG A 62 -13.91 14.96 -7.38
C ARG A 62 -13.47 16.01 -6.37
N GLU A 63 -14.42 16.44 -5.53
CA GLU A 63 -14.12 17.39 -4.44
C GLU A 63 -13.21 16.74 -3.38
N PRO A 64 -12.22 17.47 -2.83
CA PRO A 64 -11.33 16.95 -1.80
C PRO A 64 -12.04 16.40 -0.56
N THR A 65 -13.13 17.04 -0.12
CA THR A 65 -13.93 16.57 1.02
C THR A 65 -14.55 15.20 0.77
N VAL A 66 -15.02 14.94 -0.45
CA VAL A 66 -15.57 13.64 -0.86
C VAL A 66 -14.47 12.57 -0.88
N VAL A 67 -13.32 12.88 -1.45
CA VAL A 67 -12.18 11.96 -1.50
C VAL A 67 -11.69 11.62 -0.09
N ARG A 68 -11.58 12.61 0.79
CA ARG A 68 -11.24 12.37 2.19
C ARG A 68 -12.24 11.44 2.87
N TYR A 69 -13.53 11.64 2.66
CA TYR A 69 -14.56 10.77 3.20
C TYR A 69 -14.43 9.34 2.69
N TRP A 70 -14.20 9.14 1.40
CA TRP A 70 -14.00 7.81 0.83
C TRP A 70 -12.73 7.12 1.33
N LEU A 71 -11.62 7.84 1.43
CA LEU A 71 -10.37 7.30 2.01
C LEU A 71 -10.59 6.82 3.44
N THR A 72 -11.44 7.51 4.19
CA THR A 72 -11.71 7.19 5.59
C THR A 72 -12.69 6.03 5.75
N HIS A 73 -13.76 6.00 4.94
CA HIS A 73 -14.93 5.13 5.18
C HIS A 73 -15.16 4.06 4.13
N ASP A 74 -14.54 4.14 2.96
CA ASP A 74 -14.65 3.12 1.90
C ASP A 74 -13.36 2.30 1.82
N ALA A 75 -13.42 1.06 2.31
CA ALA A 75 -12.26 0.17 2.35
C ALA A 75 -11.68 -0.09 0.96
N CYS A 76 -12.52 -0.28 -0.06
CA CYS A 76 -12.05 -0.55 -1.42
C CYS A 76 -11.44 0.69 -2.07
N PHE A 77 -11.99 1.87 -1.86
CA PHE A 77 -11.39 3.12 -2.32
C PHE A 77 -10.02 3.36 -1.65
N ASN A 78 -9.93 3.09 -0.35
CA ASN A 78 -8.67 3.19 0.39
C ASN A 78 -7.59 2.26 -0.18
N VAL A 79 -7.94 1.00 -0.45
CA VAL A 79 -7.03 0.01 -1.09
C VAL A 79 -6.61 0.46 -2.49
N ASP A 80 -7.52 0.95 -3.31
CA ASP A 80 -7.22 1.44 -4.66
C ASP A 80 -6.27 2.64 -4.63
N ALA A 81 -6.46 3.56 -3.68
CA ALA A 81 -5.56 4.68 -3.46
C ALA A 81 -4.16 4.22 -3.03
N ALA A 82 -4.08 3.29 -2.09
CA ALA A 82 -2.81 2.70 -1.65
C ALA A 82 -2.06 2.02 -2.79
N ARG A 83 -2.77 1.25 -3.62
CA ARG A 83 -2.22 0.65 -4.83
C ARG A 83 -1.62 1.71 -5.76
N TRP A 84 -2.37 2.74 -6.06
CA TRP A 84 -1.91 3.82 -6.95
C TRP A 84 -0.67 4.52 -6.41
N ILE A 85 -0.63 4.82 -5.11
CA ILE A 85 0.52 5.43 -4.44
C ILE A 85 1.75 4.52 -4.56
N PHE A 86 1.60 3.24 -4.24
CA PHE A 86 2.69 2.26 -4.32
C PHE A 86 3.19 2.07 -5.75
N LEU A 87 2.28 1.89 -6.73
CA LEU A 87 2.67 1.70 -8.13
C LEU A 87 3.33 2.95 -8.72
N SER A 88 2.91 4.15 -8.31
CA SER A 88 3.57 5.41 -8.69
C SER A 88 5.01 5.47 -8.14
N ALA A 89 5.20 5.07 -6.90
CA ALA A 89 6.53 4.98 -6.31
C ALA A 89 7.40 3.92 -7.00
N LEU A 90 6.82 2.77 -7.35
CA LEU A 90 7.53 1.71 -8.09
C LEU A 90 7.95 2.18 -9.49
N ALA A 91 7.08 2.86 -10.21
CA ALA A 91 7.40 3.43 -11.53
C ALA A 91 8.52 4.48 -11.44
N SER A 92 8.53 5.28 -10.37
CA SER A 92 9.53 6.32 -10.13
C SER A 92 10.90 5.77 -9.73
N THR A 93 10.94 4.72 -8.90
CA THR A 93 12.18 4.19 -8.32
C THR A 93 12.77 3.02 -9.09
N GLY A 94 11.93 2.23 -9.78
CA GLY A 94 12.32 0.96 -10.37
C GLY A 94 12.78 -0.11 -9.36
N ASP A 95 12.51 0.10 -8.06
CA ASP A 95 12.97 -0.77 -6.98
C ASP A 95 11.80 -1.04 -6.01
N TYR A 96 11.43 -2.31 -5.87
CA TYR A 96 10.29 -2.74 -5.05
C TYR A 96 10.40 -2.26 -3.60
N TRP A 97 11.54 -2.50 -2.95
CA TRP A 97 11.70 -2.17 -1.52
C TRP A 97 11.81 -0.67 -1.27
N LYS A 98 12.39 0.08 -2.21
CA LYS A 98 12.36 1.55 -2.17
C LYS A 98 10.95 2.07 -2.32
N ALA A 99 10.16 1.49 -3.22
CA ALA A 99 8.74 1.86 -3.40
C ALA A 99 7.91 1.57 -2.16
N ILE A 100 8.09 0.43 -1.52
CA ILE A 100 7.47 0.10 -0.22
C ILE A 100 7.83 1.17 0.83
N GLY A 101 9.10 1.48 0.96
CA GLY A 101 9.56 2.47 1.93
C GLY A 101 8.99 3.87 1.68
N LEU A 102 8.91 4.29 0.42
CA LEU A 102 8.34 5.58 0.02
C LEU A 102 6.85 5.71 0.32
N TYR A 103 6.13 4.60 0.42
CA TYR A 103 4.73 4.61 0.85
C TYR A 103 4.58 5.30 2.23
N HIS A 104 5.56 5.09 3.11
CA HIS A 104 5.57 5.63 4.46
C HIS A 104 6.29 7.00 4.55
N SER A 105 7.48 7.13 3.97
CA SER A 105 8.31 8.32 4.15
C SER A 105 9.37 8.50 3.05
N PRO A 106 9.66 9.74 2.66
CA PRO A 106 10.80 10.03 1.77
C PRO A 106 12.15 9.96 2.49
N THR A 107 12.17 10.00 3.83
CA THR A 107 13.41 9.97 4.63
C THR A 107 14.05 8.59 4.59
N GLU A 108 15.32 8.49 4.19
CA GLU A 108 15.98 7.22 3.88
C GLU A 108 15.95 6.21 5.02
N TRP A 109 16.31 6.59 6.25
CA TRP A 109 16.34 5.65 7.36
C TRP A 109 14.93 5.18 7.77
N ARG A 110 13.91 6.06 7.68
CA ARG A 110 12.50 5.70 7.94
C ARG A 110 11.98 4.77 6.86
N ARG A 111 12.32 5.04 5.60
CA ARG A 111 11.97 4.23 4.45
C ARG A 111 12.52 2.81 4.59
N ARG A 112 13.79 2.67 4.94
CA ARG A 112 14.44 1.37 5.14
C ARG A 112 13.82 0.58 6.29
N ARG A 113 13.59 1.25 7.42
CA ARG A 113 12.94 0.64 8.58
C ARG A 113 11.52 0.17 8.28
N TYR A 114 10.77 0.98 7.58
CA TYR A 114 9.42 0.63 7.17
C TYR A 114 9.41 -0.57 6.20
N ALA A 115 10.26 -0.57 5.20
CA ALA A 115 10.38 -1.68 4.26
C ALA A 115 10.74 -3.01 4.97
N ALA A 116 11.64 -2.98 5.94
CA ALA A 116 11.96 -4.15 6.76
C ALA A 116 10.73 -4.64 7.56
N SER A 117 9.95 -3.72 8.13
CA SER A 117 8.72 -4.07 8.85
C SER A 117 7.68 -4.70 7.93
N VAL A 118 7.49 -4.18 6.72
CA VAL A 118 6.59 -4.78 5.73
C VAL A 118 7.06 -6.17 5.31
N ALA A 119 8.37 -6.37 5.14
CA ALA A 119 8.94 -7.69 4.87
C ALA A 119 8.60 -8.70 5.97
N ASP A 120 8.68 -8.31 7.23
CA ASP A 120 8.26 -9.13 8.37
C ASP A 120 6.77 -9.48 8.29
N ARG A 121 5.90 -8.53 7.98
CA ARG A 121 4.45 -8.78 7.81
C ARG A 121 4.16 -9.76 6.67
N LEU A 122 4.87 -9.63 5.56
CA LEU A 122 4.76 -10.56 4.42
C LEU A 122 5.20 -11.97 4.81
N ALA A 123 6.30 -12.12 5.53
CA ALA A 123 6.78 -13.41 6.02
C ALA A 123 5.80 -14.04 7.03
N GLU A 124 5.24 -13.25 7.93
CA GLU A 124 4.24 -13.71 8.90
C GLU A 124 2.97 -14.24 8.22
N ARG A 125 2.49 -13.55 7.17
CA ARG A 125 1.24 -13.91 6.49
C ARG A 125 1.41 -15.03 5.48
N PHE A 126 2.50 -15.03 4.72
CA PHE A 126 2.68 -15.91 3.54
C PHE A 126 3.82 -16.93 3.69
N GLY A 127 4.60 -16.82 4.77
CA GLY A 127 5.82 -17.59 4.96
C GLY A 127 7.05 -16.92 4.33
N SER A 128 8.23 -17.19 4.89
CA SER A 128 9.50 -16.58 4.44
C SER A 128 9.92 -16.98 3.02
N GLN A 129 9.42 -18.13 2.51
CA GLN A 129 9.72 -18.63 1.17
C GLN A 129 9.20 -17.73 0.04
N ILE A 130 8.34 -16.76 0.33
CA ILE A 130 7.88 -15.81 -0.70
C ILE A 130 9.01 -14.94 -1.25
N PHE A 131 10.12 -14.83 -0.52
CA PHE A 131 11.31 -14.08 -0.93
C PHE A 131 12.30 -14.94 -1.71
N ASP A 132 12.10 -16.26 -1.76
CA ASP A 132 12.95 -17.17 -2.50
C ASP A 132 12.78 -16.96 -4.01
N ALA A 133 13.88 -17.08 -4.75
CA ALA A 133 13.80 -17.04 -6.20
C ALA A 133 12.91 -18.18 -6.70
N PRO A 134 12.06 -17.96 -7.73
CA PRO A 134 11.26 -19.05 -8.29
C PRO A 134 12.19 -20.17 -8.74
N ASP A 135 11.85 -21.41 -8.31
CA ASP A 135 12.62 -22.59 -8.63
C ASP A 135 12.76 -22.71 -10.17
N GLN A 136 14.00 -22.81 -10.65
CA GLN A 136 14.26 -22.85 -12.10
C GLN A 136 13.60 -24.05 -12.80
N ASN A 137 13.11 -25.02 -12.02
CA ASN A 137 12.39 -26.20 -12.52
C ASN A 137 10.94 -25.92 -12.97
N GLU A 138 10.31 -24.84 -12.51
CA GLU A 138 8.95 -24.48 -12.97
C GLU A 138 8.94 -23.83 -14.37
N ARG A 139 10.09 -23.41 -14.88
CA ARG A 139 10.21 -22.83 -16.24
C ARG A 139 10.38 -23.88 -17.36
N ALA A 140 10.44 -25.16 -17.02
CA ALA A 140 10.71 -26.24 -17.95
C ALA A 140 9.51 -27.19 -18.19
N SER A 141 8.28 -26.75 -17.95
CA SER A 141 7.10 -27.51 -18.38
C SER A 141 6.53 -26.85 -19.63
N PRO A 142 6.41 -27.61 -20.76
CA PRO A 142 5.85 -27.14 -22.02
C PRO A 142 4.36 -26.82 -21.93
#